data_af3d8fd4e67aabc9eeec28b273b736b9
#
_entry.id   af3d8fd4e67aabc9eeec28b273b736b9
#
_cell.length_a   1.000
_cell.length_b   1.000
_cell.length_c   1.000
_cell.angle_alpha   90.00
_cell.angle_beta   90.00
_cell.angle_gamma   90.00
#
_symmetry.space_group_name_H-M   'P 1'
#
loop_
_entity.id
_entity.type
_entity.pdbx_description
1 polymer ?
#
loop_
_entity_poly.entity_id
_entity_poly.type
_entity_poly.pdbx_seq_one_letter_code
_entity_poly.pdbx_strand_id
1 'polypeptide(L)'
;MLRCETNCSTRDIVKAIERLADLTFGLVDNVPSYNTIDYWTRKCGLDELKHTPEALKDIDYAVIIDECMMIGSEKLLPVFAVPAEHHGRPLQLDDIRVIGFNVQPGWIAQTVHETLESNILTIGKKPKYVITDNDYKMRKAVALSDYTWHRDISHTLAMFMERVYKYDTEFVAFNKRMATCKKQYCMKEVAYLQSPSQRTKARFMNLSDNVNWANTMLYMFNKLNPYEREIFSFIPMYASLIEELKETVSYIHSIEKEMKHNGLSKKTIATCKRQVSVTFMRGNDSMRKVGQQIIDYLAQEERLLKNEEVVHNSSDVIESAFGIVKFIQSPNRLNGVTTLILHLPVILAFAGKSVSRDYNVKERLSKTKIKDITLWKNENLMENLVSRRIKTLKAA
;
A
#
# COMPACT_ATOMS: atom_id res chain seq x y z
N MET A 1 14.44 11.36 16.32
CA MET A 1 14.05 10.02 16.79
C MET A 1 12.56 9.98 17.18
N LEU A 2 12.07 10.65 18.21
CA LEU A 2 10.64 10.60 18.60
C LEU A 2 9.66 10.78 17.43
N ARG A 3 9.95 11.69 16.48
CA ARG A 3 9.10 11.90 15.28
C ARG A 3 9.03 10.65 14.39
N CYS A 4 10.08 9.85 14.32
CA CYS A 4 10.18 8.69 13.46
C CYS A 4 9.63 7.41 14.11
N GLU A 5 9.69 7.34 15.44
CA GLU A 5 9.27 6.17 16.24
C GLU A 5 7.82 6.27 16.71
N THR A 6 7.22 7.47 16.65
CA THR A 6 5.87 7.73 17.14
C THR A 6 5.02 8.46 16.10
N ASN A 7 3.70 8.41 16.27
CA ASN A 7 2.76 9.19 15.47
C ASN A 7 2.59 10.64 15.96
N CYS A 8 3.47 11.13 16.85
CA CYS A 8 3.40 12.50 17.35
C CYS A 8 3.71 13.51 16.25
N SER A 9 2.95 14.61 16.20
CA SER A 9 3.30 15.73 15.34
C SER A 9 4.58 16.42 15.83
N THR A 10 5.26 17.17 14.95
CA THR A 10 6.43 17.98 15.37
C THR A 10 6.09 18.98 16.46
N ARG A 11 4.83 19.49 16.50
CA ARG A 11 4.35 20.39 17.55
C ARG A 11 4.16 19.67 18.89
N ASP A 12 3.67 18.44 18.87
CA ASP A 12 3.50 17.67 20.11
C ASP A 12 4.86 17.31 20.71
N ILE A 13 5.85 17.02 19.85
CA ILE A 13 7.23 16.77 20.28
C ILE A 13 7.82 18.01 20.96
N VAL A 14 7.62 19.20 20.39
CA VAL A 14 8.06 20.46 21.05
C VAL A 14 7.45 20.59 22.42
N LYS A 15 6.13 20.44 22.55
CA LYS A 15 5.44 20.48 23.85
C LYS A 15 5.97 19.45 24.84
N ALA A 16 6.28 18.23 24.37
CA ALA A 16 6.86 17.19 25.22
C ALA A 16 8.25 17.60 25.73
N ILE A 17 9.08 18.18 24.86
CA ILE A 17 10.42 18.67 25.24
C ILE A 17 10.31 19.86 26.20
N GLU A 18 9.37 20.81 25.98
CA GLU A 18 9.09 21.92 26.90
C GLU A 18 8.72 21.40 28.29
N ARG A 19 7.82 20.40 28.36
CA ARG A 19 7.46 19.77 29.63
C ARG A 19 8.60 19.05 30.31
N LEU A 20 9.46 18.39 29.54
CA LEU A 20 10.67 17.77 30.09
C LEU A 20 11.65 18.82 30.61
N ALA A 21 11.80 19.96 29.91
CA ALA A 21 12.62 21.07 30.36
C ALA A 21 12.13 21.64 31.70
N ASP A 22 10.82 21.84 31.82
CA ASP A 22 10.18 22.31 33.07
C ASP A 22 10.43 21.31 34.23
N LEU A 23 10.29 20.02 33.99
CA LEU A 23 10.43 18.98 35.00
C LEU A 23 11.89 18.72 35.42
N THR A 24 12.84 19.03 34.56
CA THR A 24 14.26 18.76 34.77
C THR A 24 15.05 19.97 35.26
N PHE A 25 14.35 21.01 35.69
CA PHE A 25 14.96 22.20 36.32
C PHE A 25 16.12 22.82 35.53
N GLY A 26 15.95 22.93 34.19
CA GLY A 26 16.94 23.60 33.34
C GLY A 26 18.05 22.69 32.77
N LEU A 27 17.91 21.37 32.86
CA LEU A 27 18.82 20.44 32.13
C LEU A 27 18.67 20.55 30.60
N VAL A 28 17.58 21.14 30.12
CA VAL A 28 17.32 21.41 28.71
C VAL A 28 17.24 22.93 28.51
N ASP A 29 18.35 23.53 28.11
CA ASP A 29 18.47 25.01 27.95
C ASP A 29 17.73 25.53 26.71
N ASN A 30 17.62 24.75 25.64
CA ASN A 30 17.06 25.19 24.37
C ASN A 30 16.08 24.17 23.78
N VAL A 31 14.82 24.53 23.69
CA VAL A 31 13.78 23.74 23.03
C VAL A 31 13.75 24.11 21.54
N PRO A 32 13.97 23.14 20.63
CA PRO A 32 13.92 23.41 19.20
C PRO A 32 12.50 23.76 18.75
N SER A 33 12.35 24.66 17.79
CA SER A 33 11.06 24.94 17.18
C SER A 33 10.56 23.74 16.37
N TYR A 34 9.24 23.66 16.15
CA TYR A 34 8.66 22.61 15.32
C TYR A 34 9.20 22.61 13.88
N ASN A 35 9.54 23.77 13.33
CA ASN A 35 10.20 23.89 12.03
C ASN A 35 11.62 23.29 12.07
N THR A 36 12.35 23.50 13.15
CA THR A 36 13.69 22.92 13.33
C THR A 36 13.63 21.39 13.33
N ILE A 37 12.69 20.80 14.06
CA ILE A 37 12.49 19.35 14.09
C ILE A 37 12.09 18.83 12.71
N ASP A 38 11.20 19.50 12.00
CA ASP A 38 10.78 19.16 10.66
C ASP A 38 11.97 19.18 9.66
N TYR A 39 12.79 20.23 9.70
CA TYR A 39 14.00 20.30 8.88
C TYR A 39 15.02 19.22 9.22
N TRP A 40 15.22 18.91 10.50
CA TRP A 40 16.10 17.81 10.90
C TRP A 40 15.61 16.48 10.34
N THR A 41 14.31 16.21 10.40
CA THR A 41 13.72 15.00 9.85
C THR A 41 13.92 14.90 8.34
N ARG A 42 13.69 16.01 7.60
CA ARG A 42 13.92 16.03 6.14
C ARG A 42 15.39 15.85 5.78
N LYS A 43 16.32 16.44 6.54
CA LYS A 43 17.76 16.27 6.34
C LYS A 43 18.16 14.81 6.50
N CYS A 44 17.75 14.18 7.60
CA CYS A 44 17.99 12.76 7.82
C CYS A 44 17.35 11.89 6.73
N GLY A 45 16.12 12.22 6.30
CA GLY A 45 15.45 11.46 5.23
C GLY A 45 16.12 11.61 3.87
N LEU A 46 16.64 12.79 3.53
CA LEU A 46 17.44 12.97 2.31
C LEU A 46 18.78 12.24 2.39
N ASP A 47 19.41 12.21 3.55
CA ASP A 47 20.63 11.46 3.81
C ASP A 47 20.38 9.94 3.65
N GLU A 48 19.29 9.40 4.24
CA GLU A 48 18.85 8.01 4.05
C GLU A 48 18.65 7.67 2.58
N LEU A 49 17.91 8.51 1.85
CA LEU A 49 17.66 8.31 0.43
C LEU A 49 18.97 8.24 -0.39
N LYS A 50 19.94 9.08 -0.07
CA LYS A 50 21.26 9.10 -0.73
C LYS A 50 22.13 7.89 -0.39
N HIS A 51 21.97 7.31 0.79
CA HIS A 51 22.76 6.15 1.23
C HIS A 51 22.11 4.80 0.85
N THR A 52 20.83 4.79 0.49
CA THR A 52 20.14 3.56 0.06
C THR A 52 20.86 2.81 -1.06
N PRO A 53 21.34 3.44 -2.14
CA PRO A 53 22.04 2.73 -3.21
C PRO A 53 23.27 1.99 -2.72
N GLU A 54 24.08 2.60 -1.86
CA GLU A 54 25.29 1.98 -1.29
C GLU A 54 24.94 0.77 -0.40
N ALA A 55 23.90 0.90 0.43
CA ALA A 55 23.42 -0.18 1.28
C ALA A 55 22.87 -1.39 0.49
N LEU A 56 22.46 -1.20 -0.76
CA LEU A 56 21.91 -2.24 -1.62
C LEU A 56 22.93 -2.94 -2.52
N LYS A 57 24.15 -2.40 -2.66
CA LYS A 57 25.15 -2.95 -3.59
C LYS A 57 25.48 -4.42 -3.32
N ASP A 58 25.65 -4.78 -2.05
CA ASP A 58 26.16 -6.08 -1.65
C ASP A 58 25.06 -7.08 -1.29
N ILE A 59 23.80 -6.64 -1.28
CA ILE A 59 22.66 -7.51 -0.94
C ILE A 59 21.83 -7.83 -2.18
N ASP A 60 21.19 -8.98 -2.19
CA ASP A 60 20.20 -9.34 -3.17
C ASP A 60 18.87 -8.71 -2.79
N TYR A 61 18.31 -7.91 -3.69
CA TYR A 61 17.09 -7.16 -3.45
C TYR A 61 16.07 -7.38 -4.57
N ALA A 62 14.81 -7.17 -4.23
CA ALA A 62 13.70 -7.03 -5.17
C ALA A 62 13.19 -5.59 -5.16
N VAL A 63 12.51 -5.21 -6.23
CA VAL A 63 11.86 -3.90 -6.33
C VAL A 63 10.36 -4.06 -6.25
N ILE A 64 9.72 -3.19 -5.49
CA ILE A 64 8.26 -3.05 -5.48
C ILE A 64 7.91 -1.65 -5.98
N ILE A 65 7.02 -1.58 -6.97
CA ILE A 65 6.47 -0.33 -7.51
C ILE A 65 4.96 -0.41 -7.59
N ASP A 66 4.30 0.72 -7.32
CA ASP A 66 2.85 0.87 -7.45
C ASP A 66 2.52 2.32 -7.82
N GLU A 67 1.63 2.52 -8.82
CA GLU A 67 1.09 3.85 -9.17
C GLU A 67 -0.01 4.22 -8.19
N CYS A 68 0.34 4.84 -7.09
CA CYS A 68 -0.60 4.77 -6.01
C CYS A 68 -1.06 6.07 -5.38
N MET A 69 -0.31 7.10 -5.37
CA MET A 69 -0.77 8.23 -4.60
C MET A 69 -1.04 9.46 -5.45
N MET A 70 -2.36 9.76 -5.58
CA MET A 70 -2.79 11.04 -6.13
C MET A 70 -2.84 12.09 -5.01
N ILE A 71 -2.04 13.14 -5.17
CA ILE A 71 -1.98 14.29 -4.26
C ILE A 71 -2.29 15.54 -5.06
N GLY A 72 -3.51 16.03 -4.93
CA GLY A 72 -4.00 17.08 -5.82
C GLY A 72 -4.08 16.57 -7.27
N SER A 73 -3.36 17.22 -8.17
CA SER A 73 -3.23 16.82 -9.58
C SER A 73 -1.96 16.01 -9.88
N GLU A 74 -1.19 15.66 -8.86
CA GLU A 74 0.09 14.97 -8.99
C GLU A 74 -0.04 13.51 -8.59
N LYS A 75 0.67 12.64 -9.29
CA LYS A 75 0.76 11.21 -9.00
C LYS A 75 2.18 10.87 -8.59
N LEU A 76 2.31 10.39 -7.37
CA LEU A 76 3.56 9.91 -6.81
C LEU A 76 3.77 8.43 -7.21
N LEU A 77 4.92 8.14 -7.79
CA LEU A 77 5.42 6.79 -8.03
C LEU A 77 6.68 6.59 -7.18
N PRO A 78 6.57 6.00 -5.98
CA PRO A 78 7.75 5.62 -5.22
C PRO A 78 8.30 4.29 -5.73
N VAL A 79 9.61 4.15 -5.66
CA VAL A 79 10.33 2.92 -5.96
C VAL A 79 10.94 2.42 -4.66
N PHE A 80 10.55 1.21 -4.24
CA PHE A 80 11.02 0.60 -3.02
C PHE A 80 11.90 -0.61 -3.31
N ALA A 81 12.97 -0.79 -2.53
CA ALA A 81 13.71 -2.03 -2.44
C ALA A 81 13.32 -2.79 -1.18
N VAL A 82 13.30 -4.12 -1.30
CA VAL A 82 13.08 -5.07 -0.22
C VAL A 82 14.08 -6.22 -0.35
N PRO A 83 14.37 -7.02 0.70
CA PRO A 83 15.14 -8.24 0.55
C PRO A 83 14.55 -9.12 -0.55
N ALA A 84 15.39 -9.73 -1.39
CA ALA A 84 14.90 -10.63 -2.45
C ALA A 84 14.40 -11.97 -1.89
N GLU A 85 15.07 -12.47 -0.85
CA GLU A 85 14.73 -13.73 -0.21
C GLU A 85 13.62 -13.55 0.82
N HIS A 86 12.67 -14.47 0.81
CA HIS A 86 11.58 -14.48 1.79
C HIS A 86 12.03 -15.19 3.09
N HIS A 87 11.95 -14.46 4.21
CA HIS A 87 12.43 -14.92 5.51
C HIS A 87 11.34 -15.57 6.41
N GLY A 88 10.38 -16.30 5.82
CA GLY A 88 9.32 -17.00 6.57
C GLY A 88 8.27 -16.08 7.21
N ARG A 89 8.19 -14.83 6.81
CA ARG A 89 7.18 -13.85 7.25
C ARG A 89 6.85 -12.85 6.14
N PRO A 90 5.66 -12.24 6.16
CA PRO A 90 5.35 -11.10 5.30
C PRO A 90 6.32 -9.95 5.51
N LEU A 91 6.53 -9.14 4.47
CA LEU A 91 7.31 -7.90 4.53
C LEU A 91 6.75 -6.95 5.59
N GLN A 92 7.63 -6.30 6.32
CA GLN A 92 7.33 -5.27 7.30
C GLN A 92 7.96 -3.93 6.89
N LEU A 93 7.61 -2.85 7.58
CA LEU A 93 8.12 -1.51 7.26
C LEU A 93 9.64 -1.39 7.37
N ASP A 94 10.28 -2.16 8.23
CA ASP A 94 11.74 -2.21 8.40
C ASP A 94 12.48 -2.96 7.28
N ASP A 95 11.75 -3.76 6.47
CA ASP A 95 12.31 -4.41 5.29
C ASP A 95 12.41 -3.46 4.09
N ILE A 96 11.71 -2.30 4.13
CA ILE A 96 11.63 -1.38 2.98
C ILE A 96 12.79 -0.38 2.99
N ARG A 97 13.37 -0.17 1.82
CA ARG A 97 14.26 0.97 1.52
C ARG A 97 13.67 1.78 0.37
N VAL A 98 13.67 3.10 0.51
CA VAL A 98 13.25 3.97 -0.59
C VAL A 98 14.41 4.15 -1.55
N ILE A 99 14.23 3.78 -2.83
CA ILE A 99 15.22 4.04 -3.88
C ILE A 99 14.97 5.42 -4.49
N GLY A 100 13.69 5.77 -4.72
CA GLY A 100 13.35 7.06 -5.29
C GLY A 100 11.89 7.45 -5.13
N PHE A 101 11.65 8.75 -5.28
CA PHE A 101 10.32 9.36 -5.37
C PHE A 101 10.21 10.08 -6.70
N ASN A 102 9.22 9.72 -7.49
CA ASN A 102 9.01 10.30 -8.81
C ASN A 102 7.58 10.86 -8.87
N VAL A 103 7.44 12.07 -9.38
CA VAL A 103 6.17 12.82 -9.37
C VAL A 103 5.85 13.31 -10.77
N GLN A 104 4.68 12.94 -11.29
CA GLN A 104 4.16 13.38 -12.59
C GLN A 104 2.64 13.61 -12.51
N PRO A 105 2.04 14.33 -13.47
CA PRO A 105 0.57 14.45 -13.56
C PRO A 105 -0.11 13.13 -13.90
N GLY A 106 0.59 12.24 -14.57
CA GLY A 106 0.12 10.92 -14.98
C GLY A 106 1.26 10.02 -15.41
N TRP A 107 1.07 8.72 -15.35
CA TRP A 107 2.04 7.71 -15.70
C TRP A 107 1.60 6.92 -16.93
N ILE A 108 2.51 6.68 -17.86
CA ILE A 108 2.39 5.73 -18.95
C ILE A 108 3.49 4.68 -18.83
N ALA A 109 3.32 3.54 -19.47
CA ALA A 109 4.27 2.42 -19.36
C ALA A 109 5.73 2.83 -19.63
N GLN A 110 5.96 3.68 -20.63
CA GLN A 110 7.29 4.14 -20.99
C GLN A 110 7.93 4.98 -19.87
N THR A 111 7.19 5.94 -19.29
CA THR A 111 7.73 6.78 -18.21
C THR A 111 7.92 6.01 -16.90
N VAL A 112 7.09 5.00 -16.64
CA VAL A 112 7.32 4.06 -15.50
C VAL A 112 8.59 3.26 -15.71
N HIS A 113 8.80 2.72 -16.92
CA HIS A 113 10.03 1.98 -17.29
C HIS A 113 11.27 2.84 -17.10
N GLU A 114 11.29 4.05 -17.71
CA GLU A 114 12.43 4.98 -17.62
C GLU A 114 12.73 5.35 -16.15
N THR A 115 11.69 5.57 -15.36
CA THR A 115 11.81 5.84 -13.92
C THR A 115 12.40 4.65 -13.18
N LEU A 116 11.91 3.44 -13.46
CA LEU A 116 12.41 2.22 -12.84
C LEU A 116 13.91 2.03 -13.16
N GLU A 117 14.27 2.11 -14.43
CA GLU A 117 15.68 1.96 -14.89
C GLU A 117 16.59 3.03 -14.29
N SER A 118 16.17 4.30 -14.27
CA SER A 118 16.99 5.38 -13.71
C SER A 118 17.24 5.19 -12.21
N ASN A 119 16.25 4.73 -11.45
CA ASN A 119 16.43 4.45 -10.02
C ASN A 119 17.34 3.22 -9.78
N ILE A 120 17.19 2.16 -10.56
CA ILE A 120 18.03 0.95 -10.45
C ILE A 120 19.47 1.27 -10.85
N LEU A 121 19.68 2.10 -11.86
CA LEU A 121 21.02 2.52 -12.28
C LEU A 121 21.80 3.20 -11.16
N THR A 122 21.16 3.94 -10.25
CA THR A 122 21.83 4.58 -9.12
C THR A 122 22.42 3.56 -8.14
N ILE A 123 21.87 2.34 -8.08
CA ILE A 123 22.35 1.27 -7.21
C ILE A 123 23.55 0.55 -7.84
N GLY A 124 23.63 0.50 -9.17
CA GLY A 124 24.68 -0.22 -9.91
C GLY A 124 24.55 -1.75 -9.87
N LYS A 125 23.44 -2.29 -9.34
CA LYS A 125 23.11 -3.72 -9.27
C LYS A 125 21.66 -3.93 -9.70
N LYS A 126 21.41 -4.92 -10.55
CA LYS A 126 20.04 -5.27 -10.97
C LYS A 126 19.27 -5.96 -9.83
N PRO A 127 17.95 -5.70 -9.67
CA PRO A 127 17.12 -6.46 -8.74
C PRO A 127 16.97 -7.90 -9.23
N LYS A 128 16.70 -8.83 -8.32
CA LYS A 128 16.40 -10.22 -8.66
C LYS A 128 15.07 -10.34 -9.40
N TYR A 129 14.08 -9.54 -8.97
CA TYR A 129 12.75 -9.48 -9.57
C TYR A 129 12.05 -8.17 -9.19
N VAL A 130 10.92 -7.92 -9.85
CA VAL A 130 10.04 -6.77 -9.60
C VAL A 130 8.65 -7.26 -9.25
N ILE A 131 8.02 -6.68 -8.23
CA ILE A 131 6.63 -6.92 -7.84
C ILE A 131 5.81 -5.68 -8.20
N THR A 132 4.69 -5.89 -8.88
CA THR A 132 3.72 -4.82 -9.15
C THR A 132 2.30 -5.36 -9.07
N ASP A 133 1.31 -4.46 -9.03
CA ASP A 133 -0.07 -4.81 -9.31
C ASP A 133 -0.25 -5.30 -10.77
N ASN A 134 -1.49 -5.67 -11.13
CA ASN A 134 -1.82 -6.14 -12.48
C ASN A 134 -2.21 -5.01 -13.44
N ASP A 135 -1.95 -3.73 -13.09
CA ASP A 135 -2.23 -2.62 -14.00
C ASP A 135 -1.46 -2.79 -15.32
N TYR A 136 -2.14 -2.52 -16.42
CA TYR A 136 -1.56 -2.69 -17.75
C TYR A 136 -0.27 -1.88 -17.94
N LYS A 137 -0.19 -0.68 -17.36
CA LYS A 137 0.98 0.20 -17.48
C LYS A 137 2.17 -0.38 -16.74
N MET A 138 1.96 -0.88 -15.53
CA MET A 138 3.00 -1.52 -14.70
C MET A 138 3.54 -2.77 -15.39
N ARG A 139 2.63 -3.66 -15.81
CA ARG A 139 3.01 -4.87 -16.55
C ARG A 139 3.82 -4.56 -17.81
N LYS A 140 3.37 -3.58 -18.60
CA LYS A 140 4.07 -3.18 -19.83
C LYS A 140 5.40 -2.52 -19.52
N ALA A 141 5.52 -1.72 -18.46
CA ALA A 141 6.76 -1.09 -18.05
C ALA A 141 7.82 -2.12 -17.65
N VAL A 142 7.45 -3.13 -16.87
CA VAL A 142 8.38 -4.21 -16.48
C VAL A 142 8.74 -5.10 -17.67
N ALA A 143 7.80 -5.33 -18.60
CA ALA A 143 8.07 -6.09 -19.83
C ALA A 143 9.04 -5.37 -20.80
N LEU A 144 9.23 -4.07 -20.69
CA LEU A 144 10.27 -3.32 -21.40
C LEU A 144 11.65 -3.49 -20.78
N SER A 145 11.71 -4.00 -19.56
CA SER A 145 12.93 -4.32 -18.81
C SER A 145 13.15 -5.83 -18.83
N ASP A 146 14.41 -6.24 -18.64
CA ASP A 146 14.79 -7.67 -18.54
C ASP A 146 14.66 -8.22 -17.12
N TYR A 147 13.65 -7.77 -16.37
CA TYR A 147 13.45 -8.23 -14.98
C TYR A 147 12.40 -9.32 -14.91
N THR A 148 12.62 -10.32 -14.04
CA THR A 148 11.57 -11.26 -13.65
C THR A 148 10.46 -10.48 -12.96
N TRP A 149 9.21 -10.68 -13.40
CA TRP A 149 8.04 -10.01 -12.86
C TRP A 149 7.16 -10.97 -12.09
N HIS A 150 6.94 -10.67 -10.80
CA HIS A 150 5.95 -11.35 -9.98
C HIS A 150 4.76 -10.42 -9.73
N ARG A 151 3.57 -10.99 -9.85
CA ARG A 151 2.33 -10.25 -9.63
C ARG A 151 2.01 -10.20 -8.14
N ASP A 152 1.54 -9.04 -7.68
CA ASP A 152 0.98 -8.93 -6.33
C ASP A 152 -0.18 -9.90 -6.15
N ILE A 153 -0.13 -10.73 -5.10
CA ILE A 153 -1.10 -11.79 -4.85
C ILE A 153 -2.47 -11.23 -4.53
N SER A 154 -2.57 -10.20 -3.68
CA SER A 154 -3.84 -9.62 -3.25
C SER A 154 -4.60 -9.01 -4.42
N HIS A 155 -3.90 -8.19 -5.23
CA HIS A 155 -4.44 -7.60 -6.45
C HIS A 155 -4.83 -8.67 -7.48
N THR A 156 -4.05 -9.73 -7.60
CA THR A 156 -4.31 -10.83 -8.53
C THR A 156 -5.57 -11.60 -8.16
N LEU A 157 -5.71 -11.98 -6.89
CA LEU A 157 -6.90 -12.70 -6.41
C LEU A 157 -8.17 -11.83 -6.50
N ALA A 158 -8.07 -10.54 -6.14
CA ALA A 158 -9.16 -9.60 -6.29
C ALA A 158 -9.60 -9.43 -7.76
N MET A 159 -8.64 -9.41 -8.70
CA MET A 159 -8.94 -9.35 -10.14
C MET A 159 -9.66 -10.62 -10.62
N PHE A 160 -9.35 -11.80 -10.11
CA PHE A 160 -10.06 -13.03 -10.47
C PHE A 160 -11.51 -12.99 -9.99
N MET A 161 -11.74 -12.50 -8.77
CA MET A 161 -13.09 -12.24 -8.27
C MET A 161 -13.83 -11.22 -9.15
N GLU A 162 -13.17 -10.12 -9.51
CA GLU A 162 -13.76 -9.11 -10.37
C GLU A 162 -14.21 -9.68 -11.72
N ARG A 163 -13.40 -10.50 -12.36
CA ARG A 163 -13.72 -11.11 -13.66
C ARG A 163 -14.95 -11.99 -13.62
N VAL A 164 -15.21 -12.65 -12.50
CA VAL A 164 -16.35 -13.55 -12.34
C VAL A 164 -17.61 -12.79 -11.91
N TYR A 165 -17.50 -11.93 -10.89
CA TYR A 165 -18.67 -11.33 -10.24
C TYR A 165 -19.07 -9.95 -10.75
N LYS A 166 -18.19 -9.22 -11.44
CA LYS A 166 -18.45 -7.83 -11.87
C LYS A 166 -19.73 -7.66 -12.69
N TYR A 167 -20.05 -8.65 -13.52
CA TYR A 167 -21.20 -8.66 -14.40
C TYR A 167 -22.25 -9.71 -14.01
N ASP A 168 -22.04 -10.38 -12.89
CA ASP A 168 -23.06 -11.29 -12.35
C ASP A 168 -24.30 -10.49 -11.94
N THR A 169 -25.46 -10.90 -12.44
CA THR A 169 -26.70 -10.14 -12.30
C THR A 169 -27.18 -10.07 -10.86
N GLU A 170 -27.02 -11.16 -10.11
CA GLU A 170 -27.42 -11.26 -8.71
C GLU A 170 -26.49 -10.44 -7.83
N PHE A 171 -25.18 -10.54 -8.03
CA PHE A 171 -24.17 -9.74 -7.34
C PHE A 171 -24.37 -8.23 -7.58
N VAL A 172 -24.62 -7.83 -8.82
CA VAL A 172 -24.88 -6.41 -9.17
C VAL A 172 -26.15 -5.91 -8.51
N ALA A 173 -27.24 -6.70 -8.55
CA ALA A 173 -28.51 -6.35 -7.91
C ALA A 173 -28.36 -6.23 -6.39
N PHE A 174 -27.65 -7.17 -5.75
CA PHE A 174 -27.37 -7.15 -4.31
C PHE A 174 -26.58 -5.88 -3.90
N ASN A 175 -25.50 -5.58 -4.60
CA ASN A 175 -24.70 -4.37 -4.32
C ASN A 175 -25.53 -3.08 -4.49
N LYS A 176 -26.38 -3.02 -5.50
CA LYS A 176 -27.28 -1.88 -5.71
C LYS A 176 -28.28 -1.73 -4.55
N ARG A 177 -28.83 -2.84 -4.05
CA ARG A 177 -29.75 -2.84 -2.88
C ARG A 177 -29.02 -2.35 -1.63
N MET A 178 -27.81 -2.86 -1.34
CA MET A 178 -27.01 -2.39 -0.22
C MET A 178 -26.72 -0.89 -0.30
N ALA A 179 -26.30 -0.41 -1.46
CA ALA A 179 -25.99 1.00 -1.67
C ALA A 179 -27.22 1.91 -1.49
N THR A 180 -28.38 1.48 -2.02
CA THR A 180 -29.65 2.21 -1.88
C THR A 180 -30.09 2.26 -0.43
N CYS A 181 -30.06 1.13 0.28
CA CYS A 181 -30.38 1.03 1.69
C CYS A 181 -29.50 1.96 2.52
N LYS A 182 -28.17 1.89 2.33
CA LYS A 182 -27.24 2.78 3.01
C LYS A 182 -27.52 4.24 2.76
N LYS A 183 -27.72 4.66 1.50
CA LYS A 183 -28.03 6.05 1.14
C LYS A 183 -29.30 6.55 1.84
N GLN A 184 -30.32 5.70 1.94
CA GLN A 184 -31.62 6.06 2.50
C GLN A 184 -31.60 6.14 4.04
N TYR A 185 -30.80 5.31 4.70
CA TYR A 185 -30.89 5.10 6.15
C TYR A 185 -29.62 5.45 6.94
N CYS A 186 -28.53 5.93 6.30
CA CYS A 186 -27.27 6.23 6.97
C CYS A 186 -27.35 7.35 8.03
N MET A 187 -28.39 8.18 7.99
CA MET A 187 -28.62 9.26 8.98
C MET A 187 -29.87 8.97 9.87
N LYS A 188 -30.37 7.74 9.86
CA LYS A 188 -31.54 7.32 10.64
C LYS A 188 -31.14 6.45 11.83
N GLU A 189 -32.09 6.09 12.67
CA GLU A 189 -31.87 5.25 13.86
C GLU A 189 -31.16 3.93 13.57
N VAL A 190 -31.35 3.38 12.37
CA VAL A 190 -30.71 2.13 11.92
C VAL A 190 -29.32 2.34 11.28
N ALA A 191 -28.74 3.51 11.41
CA ALA A 191 -27.44 3.83 10.81
C ALA A 191 -26.32 2.87 11.25
N TYR A 192 -26.39 2.36 12.48
CA TYR A 192 -25.44 1.40 13.04
C TYR A 192 -25.48 0.01 12.40
N LEU A 193 -26.57 -0.35 11.73
CA LEU A 193 -26.73 -1.62 11.01
C LEU A 193 -26.35 -1.52 9.53
N GLN A 194 -25.99 -0.34 9.03
CA GLN A 194 -25.72 -0.16 7.61
C GLN A 194 -24.44 -0.85 7.15
N SER A 195 -24.41 -1.22 5.86
CA SER A 195 -23.24 -1.85 5.25
C SER A 195 -22.01 -0.96 5.30
N PRO A 196 -20.81 -1.52 5.30
CA PRO A 196 -19.58 -0.79 5.05
C PRO A 196 -19.67 0.02 3.75
N SER A 197 -18.77 1.01 3.60
CA SER A 197 -18.76 1.83 2.38
C SER A 197 -18.26 1.01 1.21
N GLN A 198 -19.04 0.95 0.14
CA GLN A 198 -18.60 0.33 -1.10
C GLN A 198 -17.64 1.28 -1.82
N ARG A 199 -16.42 0.83 -2.04
CA ARG A 199 -15.44 1.58 -2.85
C ARG A 199 -15.67 1.27 -4.33
N THR A 200 -15.64 2.28 -5.19
CA THR A 200 -15.74 2.11 -6.64
C THR A 200 -14.44 1.56 -7.23
N LYS A 201 -13.29 2.01 -6.71
CA LYS A 201 -11.97 1.48 -7.02
C LYS A 201 -11.60 0.40 -6.00
N ALA A 202 -10.94 -0.65 -6.47
CA ALA A 202 -10.53 -1.79 -5.64
C ALA A 202 -11.70 -2.43 -4.84
N ARG A 203 -12.92 -2.48 -5.44
CA ARG A 203 -14.10 -3.06 -4.80
C ARG A 203 -13.85 -4.49 -4.31
N PHE A 204 -13.19 -5.29 -5.12
CA PHE A 204 -12.96 -6.70 -4.83
C PHE A 204 -11.82 -6.92 -3.81
N MET A 205 -10.90 -5.96 -3.65
CA MET A 205 -9.93 -5.97 -2.54
C MET A 205 -10.60 -5.81 -1.16
N ASN A 206 -11.72 -5.07 -1.10
CA ASN A 206 -12.46 -4.81 0.14
C ASN A 206 -13.80 -5.54 0.19
N LEU A 207 -13.96 -6.61 -0.58
CA LEU A 207 -15.21 -7.36 -0.65
C LEU A 207 -15.53 -8.06 0.67
N SER A 208 -14.51 -8.50 1.40
CA SER A 208 -14.64 -9.22 2.67
C SER A 208 -15.47 -8.48 3.71
N ASP A 209 -15.30 -7.16 3.86
CA ASP A 209 -16.06 -6.37 4.83
C ASP A 209 -17.55 -6.38 4.53
N ASN A 210 -17.91 -6.22 3.24
CA ASN A 210 -19.31 -6.25 2.80
C ASN A 210 -19.92 -7.66 2.92
N VAL A 211 -19.14 -8.70 2.60
CA VAL A 211 -19.59 -10.11 2.72
C VAL A 211 -19.76 -10.49 4.20
N ASN A 212 -18.84 -10.12 5.06
CA ASN A 212 -18.94 -10.36 6.50
C ASN A 212 -20.14 -9.64 7.11
N TRP A 213 -20.37 -8.38 6.73
CA TRP A 213 -21.55 -7.64 7.13
C TRP A 213 -22.84 -8.35 6.66
N ALA A 214 -22.93 -8.72 5.39
CA ALA A 214 -24.10 -9.38 4.82
C ALA A 214 -24.38 -10.72 5.51
N ASN A 215 -23.36 -11.53 5.75
CA ASN A 215 -23.47 -12.78 6.48
C ASN A 215 -23.94 -12.56 7.93
N THR A 216 -23.42 -11.53 8.61
CA THR A 216 -23.87 -11.17 9.96
C THR A 216 -25.35 -10.76 9.96
N MET A 217 -25.74 -9.92 9.00
CA MET A 217 -27.14 -9.49 8.86
C MET A 217 -28.07 -10.67 8.55
N LEU A 218 -27.66 -11.60 7.70
CA LEU A 218 -28.42 -12.82 7.39
C LEU A 218 -28.63 -13.67 8.65
N TYR A 219 -27.54 -13.89 9.43
CA TYR A 219 -27.61 -14.67 10.68
C TYR A 219 -28.49 -14.00 11.74
N MET A 220 -28.43 -12.67 11.85
CA MET A 220 -29.19 -11.91 12.85
C MET A 220 -30.60 -11.53 12.41
N PHE A 221 -30.99 -11.80 11.17
CA PHE A 221 -32.24 -11.29 10.56
C PHE A 221 -33.48 -11.56 11.41
N ASN A 222 -33.59 -12.75 11.94
CA ASN A 222 -34.78 -13.14 12.78
C ASN A 222 -34.75 -12.47 14.18
N LYS A 223 -33.66 -11.89 14.61
CA LYS A 223 -33.51 -11.16 15.89
C LYS A 223 -33.78 -9.67 15.74
N LEU A 224 -33.83 -9.15 14.49
CA LEU A 224 -34.13 -7.76 14.22
C LEU A 224 -35.59 -7.43 14.62
N ASN A 225 -35.86 -6.20 15.04
CA ASN A 225 -37.19 -5.73 15.29
C ASN A 225 -37.99 -5.59 13.97
N PRO A 226 -39.33 -5.44 14.00
CA PRO A 226 -40.17 -5.37 12.78
C PRO A 226 -39.74 -4.27 11.80
N TYR A 227 -39.37 -3.10 12.29
CA TYR A 227 -38.93 -1.97 11.46
C TYR A 227 -37.58 -2.26 10.78
N GLU A 228 -36.60 -2.79 11.52
CA GLU A 228 -35.31 -3.20 10.99
C GLU A 228 -35.47 -4.32 9.94
N ARG A 229 -36.34 -5.32 10.22
CA ARG A 229 -36.62 -6.41 9.27
C ARG A 229 -37.21 -5.91 7.96
N GLU A 230 -38.07 -4.92 7.99
CA GLU A 230 -38.62 -4.30 6.79
C GLU A 230 -37.51 -3.67 5.94
N ILE A 231 -36.61 -2.87 6.56
CA ILE A 231 -35.51 -2.19 5.90
C ILE A 231 -34.55 -3.19 5.25
N PHE A 232 -34.22 -4.26 5.96
CA PHE A 232 -33.24 -5.27 5.52
C PHE A 232 -33.88 -6.52 4.91
N SER A 233 -35.17 -6.47 4.55
CA SER A 233 -35.91 -7.58 3.97
C SER A 233 -35.31 -8.18 2.68
N PHE A 234 -34.46 -7.42 2.02
CA PHE A 234 -33.74 -7.91 0.84
C PHE A 234 -32.62 -8.91 1.19
N ILE A 235 -32.06 -8.93 2.41
CA ILE A 235 -30.94 -9.78 2.78
C ILE A 235 -31.23 -11.29 2.59
N PRO A 236 -32.33 -11.85 3.13
CA PRO A 236 -32.66 -13.26 2.92
C PRO A 236 -32.87 -13.65 1.44
N MET A 237 -33.23 -12.69 0.59
CA MET A 237 -33.41 -12.95 -0.85
C MET A 237 -32.09 -13.31 -1.57
N TYR A 238 -30.95 -12.92 -0.99
CA TYR A 238 -29.61 -13.19 -1.51
C TYR A 238 -28.83 -14.19 -0.66
N ALA A 239 -29.50 -15.02 0.15
CA ALA A 239 -28.86 -15.95 1.08
C ALA A 239 -27.81 -16.85 0.38
N SER A 240 -28.19 -17.48 -0.72
CA SER A 240 -27.28 -18.33 -1.51
C SER A 240 -26.06 -17.59 -2.01
N LEU A 241 -26.22 -16.39 -2.53
CA LEU A 241 -25.11 -15.55 -2.99
C LEU A 241 -24.19 -15.15 -1.81
N ILE A 242 -24.77 -14.76 -0.67
CA ILE A 242 -24.01 -14.37 0.52
C ILE A 242 -23.16 -15.55 1.03
N GLU A 243 -23.73 -16.75 1.09
CA GLU A 243 -23.02 -17.97 1.48
C GLU A 243 -21.89 -18.30 0.51
N GLU A 244 -22.15 -18.29 -0.80
CA GLU A 244 -21.17 -18.50 -1.85
C GLU A 244 -20.00 -17.49 -1.73
N LEU A 245 -20.30 -16.20 -1.62
CA LEU A 245 -19.28 -15.16 -1.49
C LEU A 245 -18.47 -15.31 -0.21
N LYS A 246 -19.10 -15.70 0.91
CA LYS A 246 -18.42 -15.97 2.18
C LYS A 246 -17.41 -17.10 2.05
N GLU A 247 -17.81 -18.21 1.45
CA GLU A 247 -16.89 -19.33 1.22
C GLU A 247 -15.75 -18.94 0.28
N THR A 248 -16.08 -18.31 -0.85
CA THR A 248 -15.11 -17.87 -1.85
C THR A 248 -14.07 -16.92 -1.25
N VAL A 249 -14.51 -15.90 -0.50
CA VAL A 249 -13.62 -14.95 0.19
C VAL A 249 -12.77 -15.65 1.24
N SER A 250 -13.33 -16.59 2.01
CA SER A 250 -12.59 -17.36 3.00
C SER A 250 -11.47 -18.18 2.35
N TYR A 251 -11.75 -18.84 1.22
CA TYR A 251 -10.74 -19.63 0.50
C TYR A 251 -9.65 -18.74 -0.13
N ILE A 252 -10.02 -17.59 -0.68
CA ILE A 252 -9.07 -16.59 -1.17
C ILE A 252 -8.13 -16.14 -0.06
N HIS A 253 -8.66 -15.75 1.09
CA HIS A 253 -7.84 -15.34 2.23
C HIS A 253 -6.89 -16.46 2.71
N SER A 254 -7.32 -17.72 2.64
CA SER A 254 -6.48 -18.84 3.02
C SER A 254 -5.28 -18.99 2.05
N ILE A 255 -5.50 -18.88 0.74
CA ILE A 255 -4.45 -18.91 -0.28
C ILE A 255 -3.51 -17.72 -0.13
N GLU A 256 -4.08 -16.52 0.03
CA GLU A 256 -3.33 -15.28 0.23
C GLU A 256 -2.42 -15.36 1.46
N LYS A 257 -2.97 -15.84 2.57
CA LYS A 257 -2.22 -16.05 3.82
C LYS A 257 -1.08 -17.03 3.63
N GLU A 258 -1.32 -18.17 2.99
CA GLU A 258 -0.30 -19.18 2.69
C GLU A 258 0.85 -18.57 1.88
N MET A 259 0.53 -17.85 0.81
CA MET A 259 1.51 -17.22 -0.07
C MET A 259 2.30 -16.10 0.61
N LYS A 260 1.66 -15.30 1.45
CA LYS A 260 2.33 -14.19 2.17
C LYS A 260 3.23 -14.68 3.31
N HIS A 261 2.81 -15.72 4.04
CA HIS A 261 3.57 -16.24 5.18
C HIS A 261 4.73 -17.14 4.78
N ASN A 262 4.53 -18.00 3.78
CA ASN A 262 5.52 -18.99 3.36
C ASN A 262 6.30 -18.56 2.11
N GLY A 263 5.96 -17.40 1.53
CA GLY A 263 6.53 -16.89 0.29
C GLY A 263 6.09 -17.68 -0.94
N LEU A 264 6.39 -17.16 -2.10
CA LEU A 264 6.16 -17.80 -3.39
C LEU A 264 7.29 -18.79 -3.67
N SER A 265 7.00 -20.08 -3.64
CA SER A 265 7.92 -21.17 -3.92
C SER A 265 7.18 -22.33 -4.59
N LYS A 266 7.90 -23.25 -5.22
CA LYS A 266 7.28 -24.45 -5.81
C LYS A 266 6.49 -25.27 -4.78
N LYS A 267 6.97 -25.34 -3.53
CA LYS A 267 6.29 -26.01 -2.42
C LYS A 267 4.98 -25.31 -2.05
N THR A 268 5.01 -24.00 -1.88
CA THR A 268 3.83 -23.19 -1.55
C THR A 268 2.81 -23.27 -2.68
N ILE A 269 3.25 -23.17 -3.94
CA ILE A 269 2.40 -23.34 -5.13
C ILE A 269 1.70 -24.70 -5.14
N ALA A 270 2.43 -25.79 -4.88
CA ALA A 270 1.83 -27.13 -4.82
C ALA A 270 0.77 -27.23 -3.72
N THR A 271 1.01 -26.60 -2.55
CA THR A 271 0.04 -26.55 -1.45
C THR A 271 -1.21 -25.78 -1.86
N CYS A 272 -1.05 -24.59 -2.46
CA CYS A 272 -2.18 -23.77 -2.93
C CYS A 272 -2.97 -24.47 -4.04
N LYS A 273 -2.31 -25.11 -5.02
CA LYS A 273 -3.00 -25.90 -6.07
C LYS A 273 -3.87 -27.02 -5.47
N ARG A 274 -3.34 -27.75 -4.47
CA ARG A 274 -4.10 -28.79 -3.75
C ARG A 274 -5.31 -28.18 -3.01
N GLN A 275 -5.11 -27.05 -2.33
CA GLN A 275 -6.18 -26.34 -1.65
C GLN A 275 -7.28 -25.92 -2.64
N VAL A 276 -6.94 -25.31 -3.78
CA VAL A 276 -7.90 -24.94 -4.82
C VAL A 276 -8.70 -26.16 -5.30
N SER A 277 -8.04 -27.31 -5.47
CA SER A 277 -8.68 -28.56 -5.95
C SER A 277 -9.73 -29.10 -4.97
N VAL A 278 -9.55 -28.91 -3.66
CA VAL A 278 -10.48 -29.42 -2.65
C VAL A 278 -11.54 -28.39 -2.20
N THR A 279 -11.38 -27.13 -2.59
CA THR A 279 -12.29 -26.01 -2.26
C THR A 279 -13.02 -25.52 -3.52
N PHE A 280 -12.40 -24.64 -4.28
CA PHE A 280 -12.99 -23.98 -5.46
C PHE A 280 -13.52 -24.94 -6.51
N MET A 281 -12.76 -26.01 -6.82
CA MET A 281 -13.15 -26.97 -7.87
C MET A 281 -14.33 -27.86 -7.46
N ARG A 282 -14.68 -27.89 -6.16
CA ARG A 282 -15.87 -28.60 -5.65
C ARG A 282 -17.08 -27.67 -5.49
N GLY A 283 -16.88 -26.35 -5.62
CA GLY A 283 -17.93 -25.36 -5.55
C GLY A 283 -18.79 -25.28 -6.81
N ASN A 284 -19.60 -24.24 -6.88
CA ASN A 284 -20.43 -23.92 -8.03
C ASN A 284 -19.61 -23.39 -9.23
N ASP A 285 -20.27 -22.98 -10.29
CA ASP A 285 -19.61 -22.53 -11.53
C ASP A 285 -18.76 -21.27 -11.34
N SER A 286 -19.23 -20.31 -10.52
CA SER A 286 -18.48 -19.09 -10.22
C SER A 286 -17.21 -19.41 -9.46
N MET A 287 -17.29 -20.25 -8.43
CA MET A 287 -16.15 -20.69 -7.65
C MET A 287 -15.16 -21.47 -8.53
N ARG A 288 -15.64 -22.40 -9.38
CA ARG A 288 -14.76 -23.13 -10.31
C ARG A 288 -14.03 -22.19 -11.28
N LYS A 289 -14.70 -21.16 -11.80
CA LYS A 289 -14.05 -20.15 -12.66
C LYS A 289 -12.96 -19.36 -11.93
N VAL A 290 -13.18 -18.99 -10.67
CA VAL A 290 -12.14 -18.35 -9.85
C VAL A 290 -10.99 -19.32 -9.61
N GLY A 291 -11.29 -20.57 -9.20
CA GLY A 291 -10.29 -21.60 -8.95
C GLY A 291 -9.40 -21.91 -10.16
N GLN A 292 -9.99 -21.98 -11.36
CA GLN A 292 -9.21 -22.19 -12.60
C GLN A 292 -8.24 -21.03 -12.86
N GLN A 293 -8.67 -19.78 -12.69
CA GLN A 293 -7.78 -18.62 -12.84
C GLN A 293 -6.63 -18.64 -11.82
N ILE A 294 -6.89 -19.09 -10.59
CA ILE A 294 -5.84 -19.25 -9.56
C ILE A 294 -4.84 -20.34 -10.00
N ILE A 295 -5.30 -21.49 -10.48
CA ILE A 295 -4.42 -22.58 -10.97
C ILE A 295 -3.55 -22.08 -12.13
N ASP A 296 -4.13 -21.38 -13.10
CA ASP A 296 -3.43 -20.83 -14.25
C ASP A 296 -2.37 -19.82 -13.84
N TYR A 297 -2.68 -18.96 -12.87
CA TYR A 297 -1.75 -18.02 -12.27
C TYR A 297 -0.59 -18.75 -11.58
N LEU A 298 -0.88 -19.70 -10.70
CA LEU A 298 0.12 -20.47 -10.00
C LEU A 298 1.05 -21.25 -10.94
N ALA A 299 0.52 -21.77 -12.07
CA ALA A 299 1.32 -22.42 -13.09
C ALA A 299 2.24 -21.46 -13.84
N GLN A 300 1.82 -20.19 -14.03
CA GLN A 300 2.68 -19.16 -14.62
C GLN A 300 3.80 -18.75 -13.67
N GLU A 301 3.50 -18.49 -12.40
CA GLU A 301 4.51 -18.14 -11.38
C GLU A 301 5.53 -19.27 -11.18
N GLU A 302 5.08 -20.52 -11.18
CA GLU A 302 5.96 -21.69 -11.03
C GLU A 302 7.05 -21.78 -12.10
N ARG A 303 6.76 -21.32 -13.33
CA ARG A 303 7.73 -21.31 -14.44
C ARG A 303 8.82 -20.23 -14.25
N LEU A 304 8.55 -19.19 -13.48
CA LEU A 304 9.49 -18.10 -13.21
C LEU A 304 10.45 -18.44 -12.07
N LEU A 305 10.09 -19.41 -11.21
CA LEU A 305 10.86 -19.77 -10.03
C LEU A 305 12.00 -20.76 -10.36
N LYS A 306 13.18 -20.48 -9.82
CA LYS A 306 14.28 -21.45 -9.74
C LYS A 306 14.00 -22.52 -8.70
N ASN A 307 14.80 -23.60 -8.69
CA ASN A 307 14.71 -24.60 -7.64
C ASN A 307 15.12 -23.98 -6.29
N GLU A 308 14.39 -24.35 -5.24
CA GLU A 308 14.61 -23.91 -3.85
C GLU A 308 14.47 -22.39 -3.60
N GLU A 309 14.11 -21.62 -4.63
CA GLU A 309 13.88 -20.18 -4.50
C GLU A 309 12.57 -19.91 -3.74
N VAL A 310 12.62 -19.02 -2.77
CA VAL A 310 11.44 -18.50 -2.06
C VAL A 310 11.44 -16.99 -2.14
N VAL A 311 10.49 -16.42 -2.85
CA VAL A 311 10.42 -14.98 -3.13
C VAL A 311 9.17 -14.33 -2.53
N HIS A 312 9.20 -13.02 -2.41
CA HIS A 312 8.01 -12.26 -2.04
C HIS A 312 7.08 -12.09 -3.25
N ASN A 313 5.78 -12.03 -2.99
CA ASN A 313 4.75 -11.80 -4.00
C ASN A 313 3.62 -10.89 -3.50
N SER A 314 3.90 -10.05 -2.50
CA SER A 314 2.93 -9.07 -1.97
C SER A 314 3.55 -7.69 -1.93
N SER A 315 2.76 -6.69 -2.29
CA SER A 315 3.07 -5.27 -2.18
C SER A 315 2.35 -4.57 -1.01
N ASP A 316 1.66 -5.31 -0.13
CA ASP A 316 0.86 -4.74 0.98
C ASP A 316 1.65 -3.78 1.87
N VAL A 317 2.95 -4.03 2.02
CA VAL A 317 3.83 -3.17 2.80
C VAL A 317 3.89 -1.75 2.26
N ILE A 318 3.67 -1.56 0.95
CA ILE A 318 3.56 -0.23 0.32
C ILE A 318 2.33 0.51 0.83
N GLU A 319 1.19 -0.15 0.99
CA GLU A 319 -0.02 0.49 1.53
C GLU A 319 0.23 1.04 2.93
N SER A 320 0.99 0.30 3.75
CA SER A 320 1.41 0.75 5.08
C SER A 320 2.33 1.98 4.99
N ALA A 321 3.32 1.97 4.10
CA ALA A 321 4.19 3.12 3.84
C ALA A 321 3.39 4.34 3.34
N PHE A 322 2.36 4.13 2.51
CA PHE A 322 1.46 5.20 2.07
C PHE A 322 0.57 5.74 3.16
N GLY A 323 0.16 4.91 4.11
CA GLY A 323 -0.51 5.37 5.33
C GLY A 323 0.33 6.43 6.04
N ILE A 324 1.63 6.19 6.17
CA ILE A 324 2.59 7.15 6.75
C ILE A 324 2.65 8.44 5.91
N VAL A 325 2.79 8.32 4.58
CA VAL A 325 2.85 9.50 3.69
C VAL A 325 1.58 10.34 3.79
N LYS A 326 0.40 9.72 3.81
CA LYS A 326 -0.88 10.42 3.99
C LYS A 326 -0.96 11.17 5.31
N PHE A 327 -0.39 10.60 6.36
CA PHE A 327 -0.35 11.21 7.68
C PHE A 327 0.58 12.43 7.77
N ILE A 328 1.77 12.35 7.13
CA ILE A 328 2.76 13.43 7.18
C ILE A 328 2.49 14.56 6.18
N GLN A 329 1.64 14.33 5.18
CA GLN A 329 1.40 15.25 4.08
C GLN A 329 0.56 16.46 4.51
N SER A 330 0.76 17.58 3.79
CA SER A 330 -0.10 18.75 3.94
C SER A 330 -1.56 18.41 3.60
N PRO A 331 -2.53 18.80 4.45
CA PRO A 331 -3.96 18.62 4.14
C PRO A 331 -4.41 19.46 2.92
N ASN A 332 -3.64 20.46 2.52
CA ASN A 332 -3.95 21.28 1.35
C ASN A 332 -3.49 20.58 0.06
N ARG A 333 -4.45 20.01 -0.65
CA ARG A 333 -4.22 19.30 -1.93
C ARG A 333 -3.61 20.16 -3.03
N LEU A 334 -3.74 21.49 -2.95
CA LEU A 334 -3.15 22.41 -3.93
C LEU A 334 -1.62 22.46 -3.84
N ASN A 335 -1.06 22.03 -2.72
CA ASN A 335 0.40 22.00 -2.54
C ASN A 335 1.09 20.87 -3.33
N GLY A 336 0.34 19.87 -3.81
CA GLY A 336 0.92 18.69 -4.45
C GLY A 336 1.84 17.90 -3.50
N VAL A 337 2.77 17.14 -4.08
CA VAL A 337 3.81 16.44 -3.32
C VAL A 337 4.85 17.44 -2.85
N THR A 338 5.13 17.48 -1.56
CA THR A 338 6.09 18.40 -0.95
C THR A 338 7.30 17.66 -0.39
N THR A 339 8.33 18.40 0.03
CA THR A 339 9.52 17.85 0.69
C THR A 339 9.22 17.10 2.00
N LEU A 340 7.98 17.15 2.51
CA LEU A 340 7.54 16.29 3.62
C LEU A 340 7.68 14.80 3.29
N ILE A 341 7.66 14.42 2.00
CA ILE A 341 7.90 13.02 1.58
C ILE A 341 9.25 12.47 2.07
N LEU A 342 10.24 13.35 2.28
CA LEU A 342 11.55 12.97 2.83
C LEU A 342 11.48 12.47 4.29
N HIS A 343 10.36 12.61 4.97
CA HIS A 343 10.17 11.95 6.27
C HIS A 343 10.08 10.44 6.12
N LEU A 344 9.57 9.91 4.99
CA LEU A 344 9.35 8.48 4.82
C LEU A 344 10.64 7.66 4.93
N PRO A 345 11.75 7.97 4.22
CA PRO A 345 12.98 7.18 4.32
C PRO A 345 13.49 7.03 5.75
N VAL A 346 13.49 8.10 6.53
CA VAL A 346 13.96 8.05 7.92
C VAL A 346 12.96 7.35 8.84
N ILE A 347 11.66 7.47 8.63
CA ILE A 347 10.66 6.73 9.40
C ILE A 347 10.80 5.22 9.16
N LEU A 348 11.00 4.81 7.91
CA LEU A 348 11.25 3.41 7.57
C LEU A 348 12.55 2.89 8.20
N ALA A 349 13.62 3.70 8.20
CA ALA A 349 14.87 3.35 8.87
C ALA A 349 14.72 3.15 10.39
N PHE A 350 13.75 3.80 11.02
CA PHE A 350 13.42 3.65 12.45
C PHE A 350 12.33 2.62 12.74
N ALA A 351 11.71 2.03 11.74
CA ALA A 351 10.68 1.01 11.95
C ALA A 351 11.25 -0.28 12.58
N GLY A 352 12.53 -0.58 12.35
CA GLY A 352 13.22 -1.74 12.93
C GLY A 352 13.70 -1.47 14.36
N LYS A 353 13.45 -2.41 15.28
CA LYS A 353 13.82 -2.30 16.71
C LYS A 353 15.33 -2.14 16.96
N SER A 354 16.19 -2.50 16.01
CA SER A 354 17.66 -2.47 16.14
C SER A 354 18.28 -1.11 15.80
N VAL A 355 17.63 -0.27 15.02
CA VAL A 355 18.22 0.94 14.42
C VAL A 355 18.32 2.11 15.39
N SER A 356 17.45 2.17 16.41
CA SER A 356 17.35 3.35 17.29
C SER A 356 18.60 3.62 18.14
N ARG A 357 19.44 2.61 18.44
CA ARG A 357 20.62 2.76 19.30
C ARG A 357 21.87 3.21 18.54
N ASP A 358 22.02 2.81 17.26
CA ASP A 358 23.23 3.06 16.47
C ASP A 358 23.06 4.21 15.45
N TYR A 359 21.86 4.80 15.37
CA TYR A 359 21.57 5.89 14.43
C TYR A 359 22.18 7.20 14.91
N ASN A 360 23.31 7.58 14.31
CA ASN A 360 23.99 8.84 14.65
C ASN A 360 23.33 10.05 13.96
N VAL A 361 22.27 10.58 14.60
CA VAL A 361 21.53 11.77 14.10
C VAL A 361 22.46 12.97 13.87
N LYS A 362 23.42 13.22 14.78
CA LYS A 362 24.34 14.37 14.68
C LYS A 362 25.21 14.29 13.42
N GLU A 363 25.75 13.12 13.14
CA GLU A 363 26.56 12.88 11.95
C GLU A 363 25.74 13.11 10.68
N ARG A 364 24.56 12.53 10.58
CA ARG A 364 23.68 12.66 9.41
C ARG A 364 23.22 14.09 9.18
N LEU A 365 22.88 14.81 10.24
CA LEU A 365 22.55 16.22 10.16
C LEU A 365 23.70 17.10 9.66
N SER A 366 24.95 16.69 9.92
CA SER A 366 26.14 17.43 9.43
C SER A 366 26.40 17.22 7.94
N LYS A 367 26.04 16.05 7.39
CA LYS A 367 26.24 15.68 5.98
C LYS A 367 25.29 16.37 5.02
N THR A 368 24.07 16.71 5.46
CA THR A 368 23.01 17.29 4.61
C THR A 368 22.70 18.73 5.01
N LYS A 369 22.72 19.66 4.05
CA LYS A 369 22.38 21.09 4.24
C LYS A 369 20.95 21.35 3.76
N ILE A 370 20.35 22.46 4.22
CA ILE A 370 18.97 22.88 3.78
C ILE A 370 18.97 23.13 2.26
N LYS A 371 20.04 23.67 1.70
CA LYS A 371 20.18 23.87 0.26
C LYS A 371 20.08 22.57 -0.54
N ASP A 372 20.55 21.44 0.02
CA ASP A 372 20.49 20.14 -0.65
C ASP A 372 19.06 19.64 -0.75
N ILE A 373 18.21 19.92 0.26
CA ILE A 373 16.76 19.67 0.21
C ILE A 373 16.10 20.50 -0.92
N THR A 374 16.52 21.77 -1.06
CA THR A 374 15.98 22.66 -2.11
C THR A 374 16.41 22.19 -3.50
N LEU A 375 17.64 21.75 -3.69
CA LEU A 375 18.13 21.19 -4.94
C LEU A 375 17.35 19.91 -5.28
N TRP A 376 17.29 18.97 -4.34
CA TRP A 376 16.55 17.72 -4.52
C TRP A 376 15.08 17.99 -4.87
N LYS A 377 14.42 18.94 -4.19
CA LYS A 377 13.05 19.35 -4.50
C LYS A 377 12.91 19.79 -5.97
N ASN A 378 13.81 20.63 -6.45
CA ASN A 378 13.72 21.18 -7.80
C ASN A 378 13.95 20.12 -8.89
N GLU A 379 14.71 19.07 -8.57
CA GLU A 379 15.00 17.96 -9.48
C GLU A 379 13.90 16.89 -9.48
N ASN A 380 13.25 16.65 -8.34
CA ASN A 380 12.41 15.46 -8.13
C ASN A 380 10.91 15.77 -7.94
N LEU A 381 10.54 17.01 -7.59
CA LEU A 381 9.16 17.39 -7.34
C LEU A 381 8.67 18.41 -8.35
N MET A 382 7.37 18.37 -8.61
CA MET A 382 6.72 19.36 -9.47
C MET A 382 6.60 20.71 -8.75
N GLU A 383 6.56 21.78 -9.52
CA GLU A 383 6.25 23.10 -8.99
C GLU A 383 4.80 23.13 -8.50
N ASN A 384 4.59 23.69 -7.30
CA ASN A 384 3.27 23.86 -6.69
C ASN A 384 2.29 24.56 -7.66
N LEU A 385 1.08 24.04 -7.75
CA LEU A 385 0.00 24.56 -8.60
C LEU A 385 -0.27 26.05 -8.38
N VAL A 386 -0.25 26.50 -7.13
CA VAL A 386 -0.46 27.92 -6.77
C VAL A 386 0.66 28.77 -7.36
N SER A 387 1.91 28.36 -7.20
CA SER A 387 3.07 29.08 -7.74
C SER A 387 3.04 29.14 -9.25
N ARG A 388 2.71 28.04 -9.93
CA ARG A 388 2.53 27.99 -11.40
C ARG A 388 1.44 28.97 -11.84
N ARG A 389 0.30 28.99 -11.19
CA ARG A 389 -0.82 29.88 -11.51
C ARG A 389 -0.48 31.34 -11.28
N ILE A 390 0.23 31.67 -10.20
CA ILE A 390 0.72 33.03 -9.93
C ILE A 390 1.71 33.48 -11.04
N LYS A 391 2.62 32.63 -11.47
CA LYS A 391 3.55 32.92 -12.56
C LYS A 391 2.80 33.21 -13.87
N THR A 392 1.81 32.36 -14.21
CA THR A 392 0.97 32.58 -15.40
C THR A 392 0.23 33.90 -15.35
N LEU A 393 -0.35 34.26 -14.19
CA LEU A 393 -1.06 35.53 -14.00
C LEU A 393 -0.14 36.75 -14.03
N LYS A 394 1.13 36.60 -13.66
CA LYS A 394 2.11 37.69 -13.74
C LYS A 394 2.71 37.87 -15.13
N ALA A 395 2.62 36.86 -15.98
CA ALA A 395 3.12 36.85 -17.36
C ALA A 395 2.04 37.26 -18.38
N ALA A 396 0.78 37.31 -17.98
CA ALA A 396 -0.36 37.82 -18.74
C ALA A 396 -0.58 39.31 -18.45
#